data_f8c88e80cc28806221a7d65adb9eb64c
#
_entry.id   f8c88e80cc28806221a7d65adb9eb64c
#
_cell.length_a   1.000
_cell.length_b   1.000
_cell.length_c   1.000
_cell.angle_alpha   90.00
_cell.angle_beta   90.00
_cell.angle_gamma   90.00
#
_symmetry.space_group_name_H-M   'P 1'
#
loop_
_entity.id
_entity.type
_entity.pdbx_description
1 polymer ?
#
loop_
_entity_poly.entity_id
_entity_poly.type
_entity_poly.pdbx_seq_one_letter_code
_entity_poly.pdbx_strand_id
1 'polypeptide(L)'
;MFKWLLDTSLANRLLVVLTAAVLMAQGAYTLSRTPVDVFPDLNQPTVTLMTEAGGMAPEEVEQLITFPLETGLGGLPGVQAVRSTSSAGLSFVYVSFDWSTDIYRARQMVAERLGTMGEGLPQGITPHMGPVSSIMGEIMQIAIPIDTA
;
A
#
# COMPACT_ATOMS: atom_id res chain seq x y z
N MET A 1 -11.99 39.70 -32.90
CA MET A 1 -11.05 39.13 -31.92
C MET A 1 -9.86 38.45 -32.63
N PHE A 2 -10.07 37.57 -33.63
CA PHE A 2 -8.98 36.83 -34.28
C PHE A 2 -7.97 37.73 -35.05
N LYS A 3 -8.44 38.73 -35.77
CA LYS A 3 -7.58 39.70 -36.45
C LYS A 3 -6.70 40.49 -35.52
N TRP A 4 -7.21 40.95 -34.40
CA TRP A 4 -6.42 41.66 -33.38
C TRP A 4 -5.32 40.80 -32.79
N LEU A 5 -5.57 39.49 -32.57
CA LEU A 5 -4.59 38.55 -32.05
C LEU A 5 -3.47 38.34 -33.08
N LEU A 6 -3.81 38.21 -34.38
CA LEU A 6 -2.84 38.06 -35.47
C LEU A 6 -1.97 39.30 -35.61
N ASP A 7 -2.56 40.49 -35.65
CA ASP A 7 -1.85 41.75 -35.84
C ASP A 7 -0.91 42.03 -34.65
N THR A 8 -1.34 41.71 -33.42
CA THR A 8 -0.49 41.87 -32.22
C THR A 8 0.65 40.87 -32.18
N SER A 9 0.41 39.62 -32.60
CA SER A 9 1.45 38.58 -32.67
C SER A 9 2.51 38.89 -33.74
N LEU A 10 2.07 39.39 -34.89
CA LEU A 10 3.00 39.77 -35.99
C LEU A 10 3.79 41.04 -35.69
N ALA A 11 3.18 41.99 -35.00
CA ALA A 11 3.85 43.23 -34.58
C ALA A 11 4.91 42.98 -33.49
N ASN A 12 4.68 42.00 -32.62
CA ASN A 12 5.57 41.70 -31.48
C ASN A 12 6.20 40.28 -31.60
N ARG A 13 6.77 39.96 -32.73
CA ARG A 13 7.38 38.64 -33.03
C ARG A 13 8.37 38.13 -31.97
N LEU A 14 9.16 39.03 -31.38
CA LEU A 14 10.11 38.68 -30.32
C LEU A 14 9.38 38.23 -29.03
N LEU A 15 8.30 38.91 -28.67
CA LEU A 15 7.52 38.59 -27.49
C LEU A 15 6.86 37.22 -27.64
N VAL A 16 6.32 36.90 -28.81
CA VAL A 16 5.71 35.59 -29.10
C VAL A 16 6.75 34.47 -29.00
N VAL A 17 7.93 34.65 -29.61
CA VAL A 17 9.00 33.65 -29.55
C VAL A 17 9.49 33.45 -28.13
N LEU A 18 9.65 34.53 -27.36
CA LEU A 18 10.08 34.47 -25.96
C LEU A 18 9.07 33.75 -25.09
N THR A 19 7.76 34.03 -25.27
CA THR A 19 6.67 33.33 -24.56
C THR A 19 6.64 31.85 -24.92
N ALA A 20 6.82 31.51 -26.20
CA ALA A 20 6.86 30.11 -26.65
C ALA A 20 8.06 29.37 -26.03
N ALA A 21 9.25 30.03 -26.01
CA ALA A 21 10.44 29.44 -25.37
C ALA A 21 10.26 29.20 -23.88
N VAL A 22 9.63 30.12 -23.15
CA VAL A 22 9.31 29.95 -21.70
C VAL A 22 8.35 28.81 -21.51
N LEU A 23 7.29 28.71 -22.33
CA LEU A 23 6.31 27.62 -22.22
C LEU A 23 6.95 26.26 -22.53
N MET A 24 7.85 26.19 -23.54
CA MET A 24 8.58 24.95 -23.84
C MET A 24 9.51 24.56 -22.69
N ALA A 25 10.25 25.51 -22.13
CA ALA A 25 11.14 25.24 -21.00
C ALA A 25 10.36 24.75 -19.77
N GLN A 26 9.22 25.39 -19.49
CA GLN A 26 8.34 24.99 -18.39
C GLN A 26 7.70 23.61 -18.63
N GLY A 27 7.28 23.32 -19.86
CA GLY A 27 6.76 22.01 -20.26
C GLY A 27 7.81 20.91 -20.08
N ALA A 28 9.03 21.14 -20.55
CA ALA A 28 10.14 20.20 -20.38
C ALA A 28 10.50 19.97 -18.91
N TYR A 29 10.51 21.04 -18.10
CA TYR A 29 10.74 20.93 -16.66
C TYR A 29 9.63 20.13 -15.96
N THR A 30 8.36 20.38 -16.28
CA THR A 30 7.24 19.63 -15.72
C THR A 30 7.30 18.17 -16.14
N LEU A 31 7.56 17.88 -17.40
CA LEU A 31 7.69 16.52 -17.91
C LEU A 31 8.78 15.72 -17.21
N SER A 32 9.93 16.35 -16.93
CA SER A 32 11.03 15.70 -16.20
C SER A 32 10.74 15.41 -14.74
N ARG A 33 9.74 16.08 -14.17
CA ARG A 33 9.30 15.91 -12.77
C ARG A 33 8.04 15.10 -12.61
N THR A 34 7.35 14.82 -13.70
CA THR A 34 6.13 14.01 -13.64
C THR A 34 6.52 12.53 -13.46
N PRO A 35 6.18 11.90 -12.34
CA PRO A 35 6.39 10.47 -12.18
C PRO A 35 5.53 9.75 -13.22
N VAL A 36 6.18 8.98 -14.09
CA VAL A 36 5.48 8.15 -15.08
C VAL A 36 5.30 6.78 -14.46
N ASP A 37 4.20 6.59 -13.75
CA ASP A 37 3.76 5.26 -13.34
C ASP A 37 3.16 4.55 -14.55
N VAL A 38 3.80 3.47 -14.97
CA VAL A 38 3.37 2.65 -16.11
C VAL A 38 2.06 1.92 -15.78
N PHE A 39 1.81 1.68 -14.52
CA PHE A 39 0.55 1.14 -14.01
C PHE A 39 0.08 1.95 -12.81
N PRO A 40 -1.18 2.41 -12.79
CA PRO A 40 -1.73 2.98 -11.57
C PRO A 40 -1.67 1.92 -10.45
N ASP A 41 -1.33 2.33 -9.24
CA ASP A 41 -1.38 1.45 -8.08
C ASP A 41 -2.82 0.92 -7.91
N LEU A 42 -3.05 -0.27 -8.47
CA LEU A 42 -4.34 -0.97 -8.35
C LEU A 42 -4.44 -1.71 -7.01
N ASN A 43 -3.41 -1.61 -6.18
CA ASN A 43 -3.37 -2.26 -4.89
C ASN A 43 -3.94 -1.34 -3.82
N GLN A 44 -5.07 -1.74 -3.29
CA GLN A 44 -5.63 -1.13 -2.09
C GLN A 44 -4.61 -1.25 -0.94
N PRO A 45 -4.36 -0.17 -0.16
CA PRO A 45 -3.45 -0.24 0.98
C PRO A 45 -3.87 -1.36 1.92
N THR A 46 -3.05 -2.41 2.01
CA THR A 46 -3.36 -3.59 2.81
C THR A 46 -2.21 -3.88 3.77
N VAL A 47 -2.52 -4.01 5.04
CA VAL A 47 -1.58 -4.43 6.07
C VAL A 47 -1.78 -5.91 6.34
N THR A 48 -0.72 -6.70 6.15
CA THR A 48 -0.72 -8.13 6.42
C THR A 48 -0.14 -8.40 7.80
N LEU A 49 -0.84 -9.18 8.59
CA LEU A 49 -0.37 -9.69 9.87
C LEU A 49 -0.18 -11.19 9.75
N MET A 50 0.92 -11.67 10.28
CA MET A 50 1.23 -13.08 10.43
C MET A 50 1.44 -13.38 11.90
N THR A 51 0.78 -14.42 12.41
CA THR A 51 0.88 -14.84 13.81
C THR A 51 1.19 -16.32 13.86
N GLU A 52 2.31 -16.65 14.48
CA GLU A 52 2.71 -18.05 14.72
C GLU A 52 2.09 -18.55 16.02
N ALA A 53 1.42 -19.70 15.94
CA ALA A 53 0.71 -20.35 17.04
C ALA A 53 1.10 -21.82 17.12
N GLY A 54 2.37 -22.09 17.30
CA GLY A 54 2.95 -23.44 17.25
C GLY A 54 2.14 -24.48 18.02
N GLY A 55 1.77 -25.57 17.35
CA GLY A 55 1.08 -26.72 17.94
C GLY A 55 -0.44 -26.61 18.06
N MET A 56 -1.07 -25.49 17.68
CA MET A 56 -2.52 -25.32 17.70
C MET A 56 -3.19 -25.89 16.44
N ALA A 57 -4.37 -26.48 16.61
CA ALA A 57 -5.24 -26.87 15.50
C ALA A 57 -5.81 -25.62 14.78
N PRO A 58 -6.19 -25.70 13.50
CA PRO A 58 -6.75 -24.54 12.78
C PRO A 58 -7.94 -23.89 13.48
N GLU A 59 -8.81 -24.67 14.08
CA GLU A 59 -9.99 -24.20 14.79
C GLU A 59 -9.63 -23.44 16.08
N GLU A 60 -8.56 -23.87 16.77
CA GLU A 60 -8.04 -23.17 17.95
C GLU A 60 -7.36 -21.87 17.56
N VAL A 61 -6.59 -21.86 16.47
CA VAL A 61 -5.96 -20.67 15.91
C VAL A 61 -7.04 -19.64 15.53
N GLU A 62 -8.12 -20.09 14.90
CA GLU A 62 -9.23 -19.23 14.51
C GLU A 62 -9.89 -18.57 15.72
N GLN A 63 -10.25 -19.36 16.74
CA GLN A 63 -10.99 -18.86 17.89
C GLN A 63 -10.14 -18.00 18.82
N LEU A 64 -8.89 -18.39 19.07
CA LEU A 64 -8.06 -17.76 20.08
C LEU A 64 -7.18 -16.62 19.53
N ILE A 65 -6.93 -16.58 18.22
CA ILE A 65 -6.01 -15.63 17.61
C ILE A 65 -6.69 -14.84 16.52
N THR A 66 -7.23 -15.53 15.51
CA THR A 66 -7.73 -14.87 14.29
C THR A 66 -8.95 -14.02 14.59
N PHE A 67 -9.95 -14.57 15.25
CA PHE A 67 -11.19 -13.86 15.58
C PHE A 67 -10.99 -12.63 16.48
N PRO A 68 -10.20 -12.68 17.57
CA PRO A 68 -9.85 -11.49 18.35
C PRO A 68 -9.14 -10.42 17.52
N LEU A 69 -8.21 -10.82 16.64
CA LEU A 69 -7.50 -9.88 15.76
C LEU A 69 -8.44 -9.24 14.74
N GLU A 70 -9.32 -10.01 14.09
CA GLU A 70 -10.32 -9.48 13.16
C GLU A 70 -11.23 -8.45 13.83
N THR A 71 -11.78 -8.83 14.98
CA THR A 71 -12.71 -7.98 15.73
C THR A 71 -12.04 -6.69 16.18
N GLY A 72 -10.82 -6.80 16.68
CA GLY A 72 -10.06 -5.65 17.14
C GLY A 72 -9.62 -4.70 16.03
N LEU A 73 -9.23 -5.24 14.87
CA LEU A 73 -8.73 -4.45 13.74
C LEU A 73 -9.86 -3.93 12.85
N GLY A 74 -11.00 -4.62 12.79
CA GLY A 74 -12.16 -4.17 12.01
C GLY A 74 -12.76 -2.84 12.47
N GLY A 75 -12.51 -2.44 13.72
CA GLY A 75 -12.96 -1.15 14.28
C GLY A 75 -12.06 0.04 14.00
N LEU A 76 -10.94 -0.13 13.26
CA LEU A 76 -10.02 0.97 12.95
C LEU A 76 -10.61 1.91 11.89
N PRO A 77 -10.36 3.23 11.99
CA PRO A 77 -10.83 4.19 11.00
C PRO A 77 -10.18 3.93 9.64
N GLY A 78 -10.99 3.99 8.59
CA GLY A 78 -10.54 3.76 7.21
C GLY A 78 -10.42 2.29 6.80
N VAL A 79 -10.71 1.33 7.67
CA VAL A 79 -10.76 -0.09 7.32
C VAL A 79 -12.00 -0.36 6.46
N GLN A 80 -11.79 -0.93 5.29
CA GLN A 80 -12.83 -1.34 4.35
C GLN A 80 -13.21 -2.81 4.52
N ALA A 81 -12.19 -3.65 4.72
CA ALA A 81 -12.40 -5.08 4.91
C ALA A 81 -11.25 -5.69 5.74
N VAL A 82 -11.59 -6.68 6.54
CA VAL A 82 -10.64 -7.57 7.19
C VAL A 82 -10.89 -8.97 6.65
N ARG A 83 -9.84 -9.64 6.22
CA ARG A 83 -9.90 -11.03 5.72
C ARG A 83 -8.82 -11.82 6.43
N SER A 84 -9.10 -13.06 6.73
CA SER A 84 -8.15 -13.93 7.41
C SER A 84 -8.10 -15.32 6.82
N THR A 85 -7.05 -16.03 7.17
CA THR A 85 -6.86 -17.43 6.88
C THR A 85 -6.18 -18.08 8.07
N SER A 86 -6.81 -19.09 8.65
CA SER A 86 -6.27 -19.88 9.75
C SER A 86 -5.80 -21.24 9.25
N SER A 87 -4.58 -21.59 9.63
CA SER A 87 -3.96 -22.90 9.32
C SER A 87 -3.39 -23.50 10.61
N ALA A 88 -2.96 -24.74 10.57
CA ALA A 88 -2.32 -25.38 11.72
C ALA A 88 -1.08 -24.57 12.15
N GLY A 89 -1.13 -24.00 13.33
CA GLY A 89 -0.05 -23.21 13.90
C GLY A 89 0.19 -21.83 13.26
N LEU A 90 -0.69 -21.33 12.38
CA LEU A 90 -0.48 -20.08 11.66
C LEU A 90 -1.78 -19.33 11.40
N SER A 91 -1.78 -18.02 11.68
CA SER A 91 -2.86 -17.10 11.31
C SER A 91 -2.34 -16.00 10.41
N PHE A 92 -3.04 -15.74 9.31
CA PHE A 92 -2.85 -14.58 8.45
C PHE A 92 -4.08 -13.68 8.52
N VAL A 93 -3.88 -12.39 8.78
CA VAL A 93 -4.94 -11.39 8.77
C VAL A 93 -4.56 -10.26 7.82
N TYR A 94 -5.42 -9.97 6.86
CA TYR A 94 -5.26 -8.92 5.85
C TYR A 94 -6.24 -7.79 6.18
N VAL A 95 -5.71 -6.63 6.51
CA VAL A 95 -6.50 -5.43 6.81
C VAL A 95 -6.41 -4.48 5.63
N SER A 96 -7.47 -4.37 4.85
CA SER A 96 -7.54 -3.48 3.69
C SER A 96 -8.15 -2.14 4.09
N PHE A 97 -7.44 -1.06 3.77
CA PHE A 97 -7.82 0.31 4.07
C PHE A 97 -8.38 1.01 2.84
N ASP A 98 -9.03 2.14 3.04
CA ASP A 98 -9.50 2.99 1.95
C ASP A 98 -8.33 3.49 1.09
N TRP A 99 -8.58 3.71 -0.21
CA TRP A 99 -7.60 4.17 -1.20
C TRP A 99 -6.93 5.52 -0.84
N SER A 100 -7.62 6.34 -0.06
CA SER A 100 -7.10 7.62 0.41
C SER A 100 -6.12 7.50 1.58
N THR A 101 -5.99 6.30 2.17
CA THR A 101 -5.17 6.07 3.36
C THR A 101 -3.74 5.77 2.97
N ASP A 102 -2.79 6.51 3.53
CA ASP A 102 -1.37 6.21 3.38
C ASP A 102 -1.01 4.91 4.09
N ILE A 103 -0.22 4.04 3.43
CA ILE A 103 0.13 2.71 3.95
C ILE A 103 0.94 2.78 5.25
N TYR A 104 1.78 3.79 5.42
CA TYR A 104 2.58 3.94 6.64
C TYR A 104 1.70 4.36 7.82
N ARG A 105 0.71 5.23 7.57
CA ARG A 105 -0.29 5.60 8.56
C ARG A 105 -1.18 4.42 8.94
N ALA A 106 -1.60 3.61 7.97
CA ALA A 106 -2.34 2.38 8.20
C ALA A 106 -1.56 1.42 9.11
N ARG A 107 -0.28 1.21 8.83
CA ARG A 107 0.61 0.38 9.65
C ARG A 107 0.77 0.91 11.08
N GLN A 108 0.88 2.23 11.24
CA GLN A 108 0.97 2.84 12.57
C GLN A 108 -0.30 2.58 13.38
N MET A 109 -1.49 2.80 12.81
CA MET A 109 -2.77 2.53 13.47
C MET A 109 -2.91 1.07 13.88
N VAL A 110 -2.51 0.14 12.99
CA VAL A 110 -2.50 -1.30 13.30
C VAL A 110 -1.51 -1.61 14.43
N ALA A 111 -0.30 -1.04 14.40
CA ALA A 111 0.70 -1.25 15.47
C ALA A 111 0.22 -0.76 16.84
N GLU A 112 -0.38 0.43 16.90
CA GLU A 112 -0.97 0.97 18.12
C GLU A 112 -2.09 0.07 18.65
N ARG A 113 -2.95 -0.41 17.75
CA ARG A 113 -4.06 -1.30 18.13
C ARG A 113 -3.55 -2.64 18.65
N LEU A 114 -2.56 -3.25 17.99
CA LEU A 114 -1.93 -4.48 18.45
C LEU A 114 -1.30 -4.32 19.84
N GLY A 115 -0.66 -3.19 20.11
CA GLY A 115 -0.11 -2.88 21.44
C GLY A 115 -1.16 -2.88 22.54
N THR A 116 -2.39 -2.46 22.25
CA THR A 116 -3.51 -2.46 23.21
C THR A 116 -4.22 -3.82 23.32
N MET A 117 -4.10 -4.67 22.28
CA MET A 117 -4.76 -5.98 22.22
C MET A 117 -3.90 -7.11 22.80
N GLY A 118 -2.61 -6.87 23.08
CA GLY A 118 -1.68 -7.90 23.52
C GLY A 118 -2.12 -8.69 24.76
N GLU A 119 -2.92 -8.08 25.64
CA GLU A 119 -3.48 -8.74 26.83
C GLU A 119 -4.61 -9.73 26.50
N GLY A 120 -5.22 -9.65 25.32
CA GLY A 120 -6.31 -10.52 24.86
C GLY A 120 -5.87 -11.74 24.07
N LEU A 121 -4.59 -11.87 23.76
CA LEU A 121 -4.03 -13.01 23.04
C LEU A 121 -3.39 -14.03 24.01
N PRO A 122 -3.31 -15.31 23.62
CA PRO A 122 -2.64 -16.33 24.45
C PRO A 122 -1.18 -15.95 24.73
N GLN A 123 -0.70 -16.33 25.92
CA GLN A 123 0.67 -16.00 26.35
C GLN A 123 1.72 -16.55 25.37
N GLY A 124 2.67 -15.72 24.99
CA GLY A 124 3.76 -16.09 24.09
C GLY A 124 3.44 -15.95 22.61
N ILE A 125 2.22 -15.55 22.25
CA ILE A 125 1.82 -15.31 20.85
C ILE A 125 1.89 -13.81 20.55
N THR A 126 2.71 -13.45 19.58
CA THR A 126 2.87 -12.07 19.13
C THR A 126 2.60 -11.96 17.63
N PRO A 127 1.62 -11.15 17.23
CA PRO A 127 1.38 -10.86 15.81
C PRO A 127 2.53 -10.04 15.22
N HIS A 128 3.03 -10.46 14.06
CA HIS A 128 4.05 -9.75 13.31
C HIS A 128 3.44 -9.11 12.06
N MET A 129 3.75 -7.84 11.83
CA MET A 129 3.38 -7.18 10.58
C MET A 129 4.32 -7.59 9.46
N GLY A 130 3.75 -8.06 8.36
CA GLY A 130 4.47 -8.31 7.12
C GLY A 130 5.11 -7.03 6.55
N PRO A 131 6.09 -7.18 5.65
CA PRO A 131 6.67 -6.05 4.93
C PRO A 131 5.62 -5.37 4.05
N VAL A 132 5.85 -4.10 3.71
CA VAL A 132 5.08 -3.44 2.66
C VAL A 132 5.50 -4.08 1.34
N SER A 133 4.62 -4.91 0.79
CA SER A 133 4.84 -5.53 -0.51
C SER A 133 3.87 -4.95 -1.54
N SER A 134 4.40 -4.56 -2.68
CA SER A 134 3.65 -4.28 -3.89
C SER A 134 3.84 -5.45 -4.85
N ILE A 135 2.85 -5.70 -5.72
CA ILE A 135 3.00 -6.71 -6.80
C ILE A 135 4.24 -6.43 -7.66
N MET A 136 4.66 -5.18 -7.73
CA MET A 136 5.90 -4.78 -8.44
C MET A 136 7.18 -4.99 -7.62
N GLY A 137 7.09 -5.38 -6.35
CA GLY A 137 8.25 -5.62 -5.49
C GLY A 137 8.91 -7.00 -5.67
N GLU A 138 8.26 -7.93 -6.35
CA GLU A 138 8.84 -9.23 -6.70
C GLU A 138 9.69 -9.13 -7.97
N ILE A 139 11.00 -8.91 -7.78
CA ILE A 139 11.94 -8.78 -8.90
C ILE A 139 12.64 -10.10 -9.26
N MET A 140 12.61 -11.10 -8.39
CA MET A 140 13.24 -12.41 -8.65
C MET A 140 12.69 -13.50 -7.74
N GLN A 141 12.32 -14.65 -8.34
CA GLN A 141 12.03 -15.90 -7.64
C GLN A 141 13.15 -16.90 -7.94
N ILE A 142 13.83 -17.41 -6.91
CA ILE A 142 14.88 -18.42 -7.07
C ILE A 142 14.33 -19.76 -6.57
N ALA A 143 14.15 -20.71 -7.49
CA ALA A 143 13.81 -22.08 -7.15
C ALA A 143 15.11 -22.89 -6.95
N ILE A 144 15.33 -23.42 -5.76
CA ILE A 144 16.44 -24.32 -5.45
C ILE A 144 15.89 -25.75 -5.46
N PRO A 145 16.25 -26.59 -6.45
CA PRO A 145 15.87 -27.99 -6.41
C PRO A 145 16.62 -28.68 -5.28
N ILE A 146 15.88 -29.33 -4.38
CA ILE A 146 16.46 -30.22 -3.36
C ILE A 146 16.57 -31.57 -4.01
N ASP A 147 17.80 -32.02 -4.27
CA ASP A 147 18.09 -33.39 -4.74
C ASP A 147 17.96 -34.33 -3.53
N THR A 148 16.83 -35.00 -3.43
CA THR A 148 16.61 -36.05 -2.44
C THR A 148 17.27 -37.33 -2.97
N ALA A 149 18.54 -37.54 -2.63
CA ALA A 149 19.22 -38.84 -2.79
C ALA A 149 18.78 -39.84 -1.71
#